data_55fc4f5fe83942ddb1960395c91f8d7e
#
_entry.id   55fc4f5fe83942ddb1960395c91f8d7e
#
_cell.length_a   1.000
_cell.length_b   1.000
_cell.length_c   1.000
_cell.angle_alpha   90.00
_cell.angle_beta   90.00
_cell.angle_gamma   90.00
#
_symmetry.space_group_name_H-M   'P 1'
#
loop_
_entity.id
_entity.type
_entity.pdbx_description
1 polymer ?
#
loop_
_entity_poly.entity_id
_entity_poly.type
_entity_poly.pdbx_seq_one_letter_code
_entity_poly.pdbx_strand_id
1 'polypeptide(L)'
;MYWKLAIQNIRRSLRDYIIYFVTLTLTAALMYSFLALGFSSDVLAMAENMSMLTTGILLMSALVAFMSSFVIGYAIRFMLGRRKKEFATYELIGMEAKTVRNLFLAENSIIGTGAFLLGSLVGTGLSGLLNQVVKNIFEVPHTYQVSFSLQAWAVTFLFFALMYGFGMLRAAKIIRHQKVIDLLYDCLLYTSPSP
;
A
#
# COMPACT_ATOMS: atom_id res chain seq x y z
N MET A 1 -2.69 22.29 12.04
CA MET A 1 -1.32 22.28 12.50
C MET A 1 -0.58 20.99 12.14
N TYR A 2 -1.16 19.81 12.38
CA TYR A 2 -0.55 18.49 12.09
C TYR A 2 -0.14 18.26 10.62
N TRP A 3 -0.95 18.70 9.64
CA TRP A 3 -0.68 18.51 8.21
C TRP A 3 0.59 19.25 7.73
N LYS A 4 0.84 20.46 8.26
CA LYS A 4 2.02 21.25 7.90
C LYS A 4 3.32 20.63 8.44
N LEU A 5 3.26 20.11 9.67
CA LEU A 5 4.36 19.37 10.29
C LEU A 5 4.60 18.02 9.60
N ALA A 6 3.51 17.31 9.21
CA ALA A 6 3.60 16.05 8.48
C ALA A 6 4.34 16.21 7.13
N ILE A 7 3.98 17.22 6.33
CA ILE A 7 4.64 17.51 5.05
C ILE A 7 6.12 17.88 5.25
N GLN A 8 6.43 18.64 6.29
CA GLN A 8 7.80 19.06 6.58
C GLN A 8 8.68 17.88 7.04
N ASN A 9 8.13 16.94 7.80
CA ASN A 9 8.80 15.71 8.24
C ASN A 9 9.07 14.75 7.07
N ILE A 10 8.09 14.56 6.19
CA ILE A 10 8.26 13.75 4.96
C ILE A 10 9.45 14.26 4.14
N ARG A 11 9.58 15.59 4.01
CA ARG A 11 10.66 16.20 3.24
C ARG A 11 12.05 16.03 3.88
N ARG A 12 12.12 15.85 5.19
CA ARG A 12 13.38 15.69 5.94
C ARG A 12 13.92 14.25 5.95
N SER A 13 13.04 13.25 5.85
CA SER A 13 13.37 11.81 5.90
C SER A 13 13.07 11.09 4.58
N LEU A 14 13.25 11.75 3.42
CA LEU A 14 12.87 11.29 2.09
C LEU A 14 13.32 9.87 1.76
N ARG A 15 14.51 9.46 2.21
CA ARG A 15 15.09 8.16 1.84
C ARG A 15 14.28 6.97 2.33
N ASP A 16 13.81 7.01 3.57
CA ASP A 16 13.02 5.92 4.17
C ASP A 16 11.58 5.92 3.64
N TYR A 17 11.05 7.11 3.34
CA TYR A 17 9.73 7.27 2.76
C TYR A 17 9.64 6.83 1.30
N ILE A 18 10.71 6.97 0.50
CA ILE A 18 10.71 6.57 -0.91
C ILE A 18 10.49 5.06 -1.03
N ILE A 19 11.21 4.25 -0.27
CA ILE A 19 11.07 2.78 -0.31
C ILE A 19 9.63 2.38 0.05
N TYR A 20 9.10 2.97 1.12
CA TYR A 20 7.74 2.74 1.57
C TYR A 20 6.71 3.15 0.51
N PHE A 21 6.85 4.34 -0.06
CA PHE A 21 5.98 4.89 -1.09
C PHE A 21 5.98 4.04 -2.37
N VAL A 22 7.16 3.66 -2.86
CA VAL A 22 7.33 2.79 -4.04
C VAL A 22 6.67 1.42 -3.80
N THR A 23 6.87 0.83 -2.62
CA THR A 23 6.26 -0.45 -2.28
C THR A 23 4.74 -0.38 -2.31
N LEU A 24 4.14 0.67 -1.71
CA LEU A 24 2.70 0.87 -1.72
C LEU A 24 2.17 1.15 -3.14
N THR A 25 2.90 1.96 -3.92
CA THR A 25 2.53 2.29 -5.30
C THR A 25 2.51 1.05 -6.19
N LEU A 26 3.56 0.22 -6.12
CA LEU A 26 3.62 -1.04 -6.86
C LEU A 26 2.51 -2.01 -6.43
N THR A 27 2.25 -2.10 -5.13
CA THR A 27 1.17 -2.95 -4.61
C THR A 27 -0.20 -2.50 -5.12
N ALA A 28 -0.48 -1.19 -5.11
CA ALA A 28 -1.72 -0.64 -5.64
C ALA A 28 -1.84 -0.83 -7.16
N ALA A 29 -0.73 -0.66 -7.90
CA ALA A 29 -0.68 -0.85 -9.34
C ALA A 29 -0.96 -2.30 -9.75
N LEU A 30 -0.32 -3.27 -9.09
CA LEU A 30 -0.57 -4.70 -9.33
C LEU A 30 -2.01 -5.06 -8.98
N MET A 31 -2.51 -4.63 -7.85
CA MET A 31 -3.87 -4.90 -7.41
C MET A 31 -4.90 -4.35 -8.40
N TYR A 32 -4.72 -3.09 -8.85
CA TYR A 32 -5.59 -2.50 -9.85
C TYR A 32 -5.52 -3.24 -11.19
N SER A 33 -4.32 -3.58 -11.68
CA SER A 33 -4.15 -4.21 -13.00
C SER A 33 -4.84 -5.58 -13.08
N PHE A 34 -4.77 -6.39 -12.02
CA PHE A 34 -5.45 -7.69 -11.98
C PHE A 34 -6.97 -7.57 -11.82
N LEU A 35 -7.45 -6.63 -11.00
CA LEU A 35 -8.87 -6.36 -10.87
C LEU A 35 -9.46 -5.80 -12.18
N ALA A 36 -8.74 -4.90 -12.86
CA ALA A 36 -9.16 -4.34 -14.13
C ALA A 36 -9.31 -5.41 -15.23
N LEU A 37 -8.47 -6.44 -15.22
CA LEU A 37 -8.64 -7.61 -16.10
C LEU A 37 -9.99 -8.32 -15.85
N GLY A 38 -10.33 -8.53 -14.57
CA GLY A 38 -11.57 -9.19 -14.19
C GLY A 38 -12.84 -8.42 -14.58
N PHE A 39 -12.73 -7.08 -14.72
CA PHE A 39 -13.84 -6.19 -15.14
C PHE A 39 -13.75 -5.78 -16.62
N SER A 40 -12.82 -6.32 -17.39
CA SER A 40 -12.70 -6.04 -18.82
C SER A 40 -13.84 -6.73 -19.57
N SER A 41 -14.61 -5.95 -20.36
CA SER A 41 -15.70 -6.48 -21.18
C SER A 41 -15.25 -7.56 -22.17
N ASP A 42 -14.04 -7.41 -22.71
CA ASP A 42 -13.46 -8.36 -23.66
C ASP A 42 -13.15 -9.70 -22.98
N VAL A 43 -12.63 -9.65 -21.75
CA VAL A 43 -12.33 -10.84 -20.96
C VAL A 43 -13.60 -11.51 -20.46
N LEU A 44 -14.62 -10.72 -20.06
CA LEU A 44 -15.93 -11.25 -19.67
C LEU A 44 -16.64 -11.94 -20.82
N ALA A 45 -16.61 -11.37 -22.03
CA ALA A 45 -17.21 -11.99 -23.23
C ALA A 45 -16.54 -13.33 -23.61
N MET A 46 -15.21 -13.43 -23.42
CA MET A 46 -14.49 -14.70 -23.56
C MET A 46 -14.84 -15.71 -22.45
N ALA A 47 -15.05 -15.19 -21.26
CA ALA A 47 -15.34 -15.98 -20.07
C ALA A 47 -16.76 -16.57 -20.07
N GLU A 48 -17.75 -15.96 -20.75
CA GLU A 48 -19.10 -16.53 -20.94
C GLU A 48 -19.04 -17.88 -21.65
N ASN A 49 -18.05 -18.08 -22.53
CA ASN A 49 -17.87 -19.35 -23.25
C ASN A 49 -16.90 -20.33 -22.54
N MET A 50 -16.17 -19.89 -21.51
CA MET A 50 -15.18 -20.71 -20.79
C MET A 50 -15.23 -20.47 -19.28
N SER A 51 -15.99 -21.26 -18.55
CA SER A 51 -16.11 -21.17 -17.08
C SER A 51 -14.76 -21.30 -16.34
N MET A 52 -13.80 -22.04 -16.92
CA MET A 52 -12.43 -22.15 -16.38
C MET A 52 -11.69 -20.82 -16.36
N LEU A 53 -11.89 -19.96 -17.35
CA LEU A 53 -11.20 -18.70 -17.49
C LEU A 53 -11.68 -17.70 -16.41
N THR A 54 -12.98 -17.63 -16.18
CA THR A 54 -13.59 -16.81 -15.12
C THR A 54 -13.08 -17.23 -13.75
N THR A 55 -13.08 -18.52 -13.47
CA THR A 55 -12.60 -19.06 -12.19
C THR A 55 -11.11 -18.77 -11.99
N GLY A 56 -10.30 -18.90 -13.04
CA GLY A 56 -8.86 -18.58 -13.01
C GLY A 56 -8.59 -17.12 -12.68
N ILE A 57 -9.28 -16.18 -13.32
CA ILE A 57 -9.13 -14.73 -13.06
C ILE A 57 -9.55 -14.40 -11.63
N LEU A 58 -10.63 -14.96 -11.14
CA LEU A 58 -11.12 -14.73 -9.79
C LEU A 58 -10.14 -15.25 -8.73
N LEU A 59 -9.59 -16.44 -8.92
CA LEU A 59 -8.57 -17.01 -8.04
C LEU A 59 -7.29 -16.17 -8.04
N MET A 60 -6.82 -15.75 -9.23
CA MET A 60 -5.64 -14.87 -9.33
C MET A 60 -5.86 -13.52 -8.66
N SER A 61 -7.03 -12.90 -8.86
CA SER A 61 -7.36 -11.63 -8.21
C SER A 61 -7.41 -11.77 -6.68
N ALA A 62 -7.97 -12.87 -6.17
CA ALA A 62 -8.01 -13.16 -4.74
C ALA A 62 -6.60 -13.39 -4.17
N LEU A 63 -5.74 -14.10 -4.89
CA LEU A 63 -4.35 -14.34 -4.52
C LEU A 63 -3.56 -13.03 -4.46
N VAL A 64 -3.71 -12.16 -5.47
CA VAL A 64 -3.06 -10.84 -5.50
C VAL A 64 -3.54 -9.96 -4.34
N ALA A 65 -4.84 -9.94 -4.05
CA ALA A 65 -5.38 -9.21 -2.91
C ALA A 65 -4.82 -9.73 -1.57
N PHE A 66 -4.72 -11.05 -1.42
CA PHE A 66 -4.14 -11.69 -0.24
C PHE A 66 -2.67 -11.31 -0.06
N MET A 67 -1.84 -11.47 -1.09
CA MET A 67 -0.42 -11.09 -1.06
C MET A 67 -0.24 -9.59 -0.78
N SER A 68 -1.06 -8.74 -1.39
CA SER A 68 -1.05 -7.29 -1.17
C SER A 68 -1.31 -6.93 0.29
N SER A 69 -2.18 -7.66 0.99
CA SER A 69 -2.44 -7.47 2.42
C SER A 69 -1.18 -7.66 3.27
N PHE A 70 -0.37 -8.69 2.98
CA PHE A 70 0.89 -8.92 3.68
C PHE A 70 1.91 -7.83 3.39
N VAL A 71 2.06 -7.45 2.12
CA VAL A 71 3.02 -6.41 1.70
C VAL A 71 2.69 -5.08 2.35
N ILE A 72 1.42 -4.65 2.33
CA ILE A 72 0.97 -3.42 2.99
C ILE A 72 1.23 -3.49 4.50
N GLY A 73 0.86 -4.59 5.14
CA GLY A 73 1.08 -4.80 6.57
C GLY A 73 2.55 -4.77 6.96
N TYR A 74 3.41 -5.38 6.14
CA TYR A 74 4.86 -5.34 6.33
C TYR A 74 5.43 -3.94 6.13
N ALA A 75 5.02 -3.25 5.07
CA ALA A 75 5.48 -1.90 4.76
C ALA A 75 5.17 -0.91 5.90
N ILE A 76 3.96 -0.97 6.47
CA ILE A 76 3.57 -0.14 7.61
C ILE A 76 4.41 -0.47 8.85
N ARG A 77 4.65 -1.75 9.14
CA ARG A 77 5.50 -2.17 10.27
C ARG A 77 6.95 -1.74 10.09
N PHE A 78 7.47 -1.85 8.87
CA PHE A 78 8.81 -1.40 8.53
C PHE A 78 8.96 0.10 8.79
N MET A 79 8.00 0.91 8.32
CA MET A 79 8.00 2.35 8.54
C MET A 79 7.90 2.71 10.03
N LEU A 80 7.04 2.02 10.78
CA LEU A 80 6.93 2.17 12.23
C LEU A 80 8.26 1.88 12.93
N GLY A 81 8.95 0.80 12.54
CA GLY A 81 10.25 0.40 13.09
C GLY A 81 11.34 1.45 12.86
N ARG A 82 11.40 2.05 11.66
CA ARG A 82 12.35 3.10 11.31
C ARG A 82 12.17 4.37 12.14
N ARG A 83 10.94 4.68 12.55
CA ARG A 83 10.62 5.92 13.27
C ARG A 83 10.56 5.78 14.79
N LYS A 84 10.81 4.60 15.34
CA LYS A 84 10.81 4.38 16.80
C LYS A 84 11.69 5.38 17.57
N LYS A 85 12.88 5.68 17.04
CA LYS A 85 13.81 6.63 17.67
C LYS A 85 13.27 8.06 17.69
N GLU A 86 12.60 8.49 16.62
CA GLU A 86 11.97 9.81 16.55
C GLU A 86 10.82 9.91 17.56
N PHE A 87 10.02 8.86 17.69
CA PHE A 87 8.92 8.82 18.65
C PHE A 87 9.41 8.90 20.09
N ALA A 88 10.49 8.16 20.43
CA ALA A 88 11.13 8.25 21.73
C ALA A 88 11.60 9.69 22.01
N THR A 89 12.20 10.37 21.05
CA THR A 89 12.65 11.75 21.20
C THR A 89 11.48 12.71 21.42
N TYR A 90 10.36 12.53 20.71
CA TYR A 90 9.17 13.37 20.90
C TYR A 90 8.54 13.20 22.28
N GLU A 91 8.48 11.98 22.80
CA GLU A 91 7.98 11.71 24.15
C GLU A 91 8.94 12.26 25.23
N LEU A 92 10.27 12.21 25.03
CA LEU A 92 11.25 12.80 25.94
C LEU A 92 11.14 14.33 26.03
N ILE A 93 10.75 15.00 24.95
CA ILE A 93 10.50 16.46 24.91
C ILE A 93 9.15 16.81 25.57
N GLY A 94 8.36 15.80 25.98
CA GLY A 94 7.08 15.99 26.68
C GLY A 94 5.84 15.95 25.74
N MET A 95 5.96 15.45 24.52
CA MET A 95 4.80 15.26 23.66
C MET A 95 3.96 14.06 24.13
N GLU A 96 2.65 14.23 24.21
CA GLU A 96 1.73 13.13 24.52
C GLU A 96 1.77 12.06 23.43
N ALA A 97 1.72 10.77 23.83
CA ALA A 97 1.66 9.62 22.90
C ALA A 97 0.48 9.71 21.90
N LYS A 98 -0.62 10.37 22.28
CA LYS A 98 -1.75 10.66 21.38
C LYS A 98 -1.34 11.59 20.23
N THR A 99 -0.54 12.59 20.51
CA THR A 99 -0.07 13.58 19.53
C THR A 99 0.91 12.94 18.57
N VAL A 100 1.85 12.14 19.05
CA VAL A 100 2.82 11.38 18.24
C VAL A 100 2.08 10.39 17.31
N ARG A 101 1.11 9.64 17.84
CA ARG A 101 0.26 8.75 17.06
C ARG A 101 -0.49 9.48 15.94
N ASN A 102 -1.14 10.61 16.25
CA ASN A 102 -1.93 11.36 15.28
C ASN A 102 -1.04 11.96 14.19
N LEU A 103 0.18 12.37 14.53
CA LEU A 103 1.17 12.84 13.57
C LEU A 103 1.57 11.71 12.61
N PHE A 104 1.88 10.52 13.14
CA PHE A 104 2.20 9.34 12.34
C PHE A 104 1.04 8.95 11.40
N LEU A 105 -0.20 8.94 11.90
CA LEU A 105 -1.38 8.63 11.09
C LEU A 105 -1.57 9.64 9.96
N ALA A 106 -1.41 10.94 10.24
CA ALA A 106 -1.55 12.00 9.24
C ALA A 106 -0.48 11.86 8.14
N GLU A 107 0.78 11.67 8.50
CA GLU A 107 1.89 11.49 7.55
C GLU A 107 1.65 10.29 6.64
N ASN A 108 1.33 9.13 7.24
CA ASN A 108 1.09 7.92 6.46
C ASN A 108 -0.17 8.03 5.58
N SER A 109 -1.23 8.71 6.04
CA SER A 109 -2.43 8.92 5.21
C SER A 109 -2.12 9.71 3.94
N ILE A 110 -1.24 10.74 4.01
CA ILE A 110 -0.81 11.49 2.82
C ILE A 110 -0.07 10.56 1.86
N ILE A 111 0.88 9.79 2.38
CA ILE A 111 1.70 8.87 1.59
C ILE A 111 0.85 7.78 0.96
N GLY A 112 -0.05 7.16 1.74
CA GLY A 112 -0.94 6.11 1.26
C GLY A 112 -1.88 6.58 0.16
N THR A 113 -2.46 7.79 0.30
CA THR A 113 -3.31 8.39 -0.73
C THR A 113 -2.52 8.70 -2.00
N GLY A 114 -1.33 9.30 -1.86
CA GLY A 114 -0.44 9.57 -3.00
C GLY A 114 0.01 8.28 -3.71
N ALA A 115 0.36 7.25 -2.95
CA ALA A 115 0.75 5.94 -3.47
C ALA A 115 -0.40 5.25 -4.21
N PHE A 116 -1.62 5.33 -3.69
CA PHE A 116 -2.81 4.79 -4.35
C PHE A 116 -3.10 5.51 -5.68
N LEU A 117 -3.06 6.85 -5.70
CA LEU A 117 -3.31 7.62 -6.91
C LEU A 117 -2.27 7.32 -8.01
N LEU A 118 -0.98 7.35 -7.68
CA LEU A 118 0.07 7.00 -8.64
C LEU A 118 0.04 5.52 -9.01
N GLY A 119 -0.25 4.64 -8.04
CA GLY A 119 -0.40 3.21 -8.28
C GLY A 119 -1.55 2.90 -9.24
N SER A 120 -2.69 3.58 -9.11
CA SER A 120 -3.81 3.40 -10.03
C SER A 120 -3.48 3.90 -11.45
N LEU A 121 -2.74 5.00 -11.60
CA LEU A 121 -2.26 5.47 -12.90
C LEU A 121 -1.29 4.49 -13.56
N VAL A 122 -0.30 4.00 -12.83
CA VAL A 122 0.63 2.97 -13.32
C VAL A 122 -0.11 1.67 -13.62
N GLY A 123 -1.06 1.31 -12.77
CA GLY A 123 -1.90 0.11 -12.90
C GLY A 123 -2.78 0.14 -14.15
N THR A 124 -3.29 1.31 -14.59
CA THR A 124 -4.02 1.42 -15.88
C THR A 124 -3.11 1.10 -17.06
N GLY A 125 -1.87 1.55 -17.04
CA GLY A 125 -0.88 1.18 -18.06
C GLY A 125 -0.58 -0.31 -18.06
N LEU A 126 -0.35 -0.90 -16.89
CA LEU A 126 -0.11 -2.34 -16.74
C LEU A 126 -1.32 -3.19 -17.14
N SER A 127 -2.54 -2.76 -16.82
CA SER A 127 -3.75 -3.47 -17.22
C SER A 127 -3.89 -3.56 -18.74
N GLY A 128 -3.52 -2.50 -19.48
CA GLY A 128 -3.48 -2.50 -20.93
C GLY A 128 -2.49 -3.54 -21.50
N LEU A 129 -1.30 -3.65 -20.91
CA LEU A 129 -0.31 -4.66 -21.29
C LEU A 129 -0.81 -6.10 -20.99
N LEU A 130 -1.39 -6.31 -19.82
CA LEU A 130 -1.94 -7.62 -19.46
C LEU A 130 -3.10 -8.04 -20.37
N ASN A 131 -4.02 -7.11 -20.70
CA ASN A 131 -5.08 -7.35 -21.66
C ASN A 131 -4.53 -7.77 -23.03
N GLN A 132 -3.45 -7.14 -23.50
CA GLN A 132 -2.79 -7.49 -24.75
C GLN A 132 -2.21 -8.90 -24.72
N VAL A 133 -1.57 -9.28 -23.61
CA VAL A 133 -1.05 -10.64 -23.42
C VAL A 133 -2.18 -11.68 -23.49
N VAL A 134 -3.29 -11.41 -22.80
CA VAL A 134 -4.46 -12.31 -22.83
C VAL A 134 -5.02 -12.41 -24.25
N LYS A 135 -5.20 -11.30 -24.98
CA LYS A 135 -5.68 -11.31 -26.37
C LYS A 135 -4.77 -12.08 -27.33
N ASN A 136 -3.45 -11.96 -27.14
CA ASN A 136 -2.47 -12.71 -27.92
C ASN A 136 -2.58 -14.24 -27.72
N ILE A 137 -2.81 -14.68 -26.48
CA ILE A 137 -2.96 -16.10 -26.17
C ILE A 137 -4.22 -16.68 -26.82
N PHE A 138 -5.28 -15.89 -26.93
CA PHE A 138 -6.58 -16.33 -27.50
C PHE A 138 -6.79 -15.95 -28.97
N GLU A 139 -5.73 -15.47 -29.68
CA GLU A 139 -5.75 -15.12 -31.12
C GLU A 139 -6.85 -14.12 -31.51
N VAL A 140 -7.23 -13.21 -30.59
CA VAL A 140 -8.25 -12.19 -30.86
C VAL A 140 -7.60 -10.96 -31.51
N PRO A 141 -8.25 -10.30 -32.51
CA PRO A 141 -7.69 -9.16 -33.21
C PRO A 141 -7.27 -8.02 -32.27
N HIS A 142 -6.06 -7.51 -32.53
CA HIS A 142 -5.37 -6.57 -31.67
C HIS A 142 -6.01 -5.16 -31.77
N THR A 143 -6.68 -4.74 -30.71
CA THR A 143 -6.98 -3.32 -30.50
C THR A 143 -6.38 -2.92 -29.16
N TYR A 144 -5.31 -2.08 -29.19
CA TYR A 144 -4.76 -1.52 -27.99
C TYR A 144 -5.75 -0.51 -27.42
N GLN A 145 -6.50 -0.92 -26.41
CA GLN A 145 -7.41 -0.03 -25.69
C GLN A 145 -6.96 0.02 -24.23
N VAL A 146 -6.43 1.16 -23.81
CA VAL A 146 -6.28 1.46 -22.40
C VAL A 146 -7.66 1.89 -21.92
N SER A 147 -8.43 0.98 -21.36
CA SER A 147 -9.75 1.28 -20.80
C SER A 147 -9.62 1.49 -19.29
N PHE A 148 -9.92 2.70 -18.84
CA PHE A 148 -10.09 2.98 -17.42
C PHE A 148 -11.44 2.43 -16.98
N SER A 149 -11.43 1.41 -16.11
CA SER A 149 -12.65 0.86 -15.53
C SER A 149 -12.90 1.51 -14.16
N LEU A 150 -13.96 2.33 -14.07
CA LEU A 150 -14.37 2.96 -12.82
C LEU A 150 -14.75 1.92 -11.75
N GLN A 151 -15.33 0.80 -12.17
CA GLN A 151 -15.68 -0.31 -11.27
C GLN A 151 -14.42 -0.95 -10.68
N ALA A 152 -13.42 -1.28 -11.49
CA ALA A 152 -12.14 -1.81 -11.03
C ALA A 152 -11.46 -0.81 -10.08
N TRP A 153 -11.49 0.49 -10.41
CA TRP A 153 -10.90 1.53 -9.56
C TRP A 153 -11.58 1.61 -8.20
N ALA A 154 -12.92 1.60 -8.15
CA ALA A 154 -13.68 1.67 -6.91
C ALA A 154 -13.44 0.44 -6.02
N VAL A 155 -13.41 -0.76 -6.62
CA VAL A 155 -13.13 -2.01 -5.90
C VAL A 155 -11.69 -2.02 -5.37
N THR A 156 -10.71 -1.61 -6.17
CA THR A 156 -9.31 -1.49 -5.74
C THR A 156 -9.16 -0.50 -4.60
N PHE A 157 -9.84 0.66 -4.70
CA PHE A 157 -9.84 1.66 -3.64
C PHE A 157 -10.38 1.09 -2.33
N LEU A 158 -11.51 0.39 -2.39
CA LEU A 158 -12.13 -0.21 -1.21
C LEU A 158 -11.20 -1.23 -0.54
N PHE A 159 -10.63 -2.16 -1.32
CA PHE A 159 -9.69 -3.16 -0.79
C PHE A 159 -8.42 -2.52 -0.24
N PHE A 160 -7.82 -1.60 -0.99
CA PHE A 160 -6.62 -0.90 -0.53
C PHE A 160 -6.88 -0.11 0.74
N ALA A 161 -7.98 0.64 0.82
CA ALA A 161 -8.37 1.43 1.99
C ALA A 161 -8.63 0.54 3.22
N LEU A 162 -9.29 -0.61 3.05
CA LEU A 162 -9.53 -1.57 4.14
C LEU A 162 -8.22 -2.16 4.66
N MET A 163 -7.36 -2.67 3.78
CA MET A 163 -6.10 -3.29 4.17
C MET A 163 -5.13 -2.27 4.79
N TYR A 164 -5.02 -1.10 4.15
CA TYR A 164 -4.19 -0.01 4.64
C TYR A 164 -4.70 0.55 5.97
N GLY A 165 -6.01 0.80 6.07
CA GLY A 165 -6.66 1.27 7.30
C GLY A 165 -6.47 0.30 8.46
N PHE A 166 -6.64 -1.00 8.23
CA PHE A 166 -6.40 -2.03 9.23
C PHE A 166 -4.94 -2.08 9.70
N GLY A 167 -3.99 -1.96 8.78
CA GLY A 167 -2.56 -1.84 9.10
C GLY A 167 -2.25 -0.60 9.93
N MET A 168 -2.85 0.54 9.58
CA MET A 168 -2.71 1.80 10.31
C MET A 168 -3.31 1.75 11.72
N LEU A 169 -4.48 1.12 11.89
CA LEU A 169 -5.09 0.92 13.20
C LEU A 169 -4.22 0.04 14.12
N ARG A 170 -3.62 -1.01 13.56
CA ARG A 170 -2.64 -1.85 14.29
C ARG A 170 -1.41 -1.03 14.70
N ALA A 171 -0.84 -0.24 13.78
CA ALA A 171 0.30 0.62 14.08
C ALA A 171 -0.03 1.65 15.17
N ALA A 172 -1.20 2.28 15.08
CA ALA A 172 -1.70 3.22 16.08
C ALA A 172 -1.84 2.59 17.48
N LYS A 173 -2.30 1.33 17.53
CA LYS A 173 -2.40 0.56 18.78
C LYS A 173 -1.03 0.27 19.38
N ILE A 174 -0.05 -0.09 18.54
CA ILE A 174 1.33 -0.33 18.97
C ILE A 174 1.94 0.93 19.57
N ILE A 175 1.84 2.08 18.90
CA ILE A 175 2.36 3.36 19.41
C ILE A 175 1.75 3.70 20.77
N ARG A 176 0.45 3.45 20.96
CA ARG A 176 -0.23 3.75 22.22
C ARG A 176 0.25 2.90 23.40
N HIS A 177 0.69 1.66 23.16
CA HIS A 177 1.10 0.72 24.19
C HIS A 177 2.62 0.66 24.42
N GLN A 178 3.42 1.30 23.60
CA GLN A 178 4.86 1.39 23.80
C GLN A 178 5.16 2.36 24.95
N LYS A 179 5.88 1.88 25.96
CA LYS A 179 6.40 2.72 27.04
C LYS A 179 7.73 3.34 26.58
N VAL A 180 8.00 4.59 27.00
CA VAL A 180 9.25 5.32 26.70
C VAL A 180 10.50 4.49 27.06
N ILE A 181 10.39 3.71 28.14
CA ILE A 181 11.46 2.83 28.64
C ILE A 181 11.81 1.75 27.62
N ASP A 182 10.82 1.09 26.99
CA ASP A 182 11.05 0.03 26.00
C ASP A 182 11.70 0.60 24.71
N LEU A 183 11.33 1.82 24.34
CA LEU A 183 11.94 2.54 23.21
C LEU A 183 13.41 2.92 23.47
N LEU A 184 13.75 3.28 24.71
CA LEU A 184 15.12 3.59 25.11
C LEU A 184 15.98 2.32 25.22
N TYR A 185 15.45 1.21 25.73
CA TYR A 185 16.17 -0.06 25.79
C TYR A 185 16.49 -0.61 24.41
N ASP A 186 15.57 -0.55 23.45
CA ASP A 186 15.81 -0.93 22.05
C ASP A 186 16.92 -0.03 21.42
N CYS A 187 17.03 1.24 21.83
CA CYS A 187 18.10 2.12 21.37
C CYS A 187 19.47 1.81 21.99
N LEU A 188 19.52 1.46 23.29
CA LEU A 188 20.76 1.17 24.01
C LEU A 188 21.38 -0.18 23.62
N LEU A 189 20.56 -1.20 23.37
CA LEU A 189 21.04 -2.51 22.89
C LEU A 189 21.70 -2.45 21.52
N TYR A 190 21.30 -1.51 20.66
CA TYR A 190 21.91 -1.33 19.33
C TYR A 190 23.21 -0.52 19.33
N THR A 191 23.53 0.17 20.43
CA THR A 191 24.76 0.98 20.59
C THR A 191 25.81 0.31 21.46
N SER A 192 25.50 -0.82 22.10
CA SER A 192 26.50 -1.61 22.84
C SER A 192 27.33 -2.41 21.84
N PRO A 193 28.62 -2.11 21.63
CA PRO A 193 29.51 -3.01 20.92
C PRO A 193 29.57 -4.30 21.71
N SER A 194 29.24 -5.43 21.06
CA SER A 194 29.50 -6.76 21.61
C SER A 194 30.99 -6.91 21.91
N PRO A 195 31.38 -7.43 23.06
CA PRO A 195 32.79 -7.69 23.40
C PRO A 195 33.42 -8.69 22.44
#